data_6099278919308d308c5b194a6efe390d
#
_entry.id   6099278919308d308c5b194a6efe390d
#
_cell.length_a   1.000
_cell.length_b   1.000
_cell.length_c   1.000
_cell.angle_alpha   90.00
_cell.angle_beta   90.00
_cell.angle_gamma   90.00
#
_symmetry.space_group_name_H-M   'P 1'
#
loop_
_entity.id
_entity.type
_entity.pdbx_description
1 polymer ?
#
loop_
_entity_poly.entity_id
_entity_poly.type
_entity_poly.pdbx_seq_one_letter_code
_entity_poly.pdbx_strand_id
1 'polypeptide(L)'
;AGSGSAGARALGLAVNGAVTLGTRDGAVRELEEAVGAENLFLFGLGPLETYSWREGRVDRPQDVYAIDPLVRLSLDALVSTRYAPSPGAFDWVREELLDQRDPWLVLADLGAYIHRQDEVLAEFADPRAFTEKAILTLARARRFWVDAMELER
;
A
#
# COMPACT_ATOMS: atom_id res chain seq x y z
N ALA A 1 1.32 0.80 -12.85
CA ALA A 1 2.21 -0.24 -13.36
C ALA A 1 3.29 -0.47 -12.31
N GLY A 2 3.03 -1.41 -11.38
CA GLY A 2 4.04 -1.82 -10.43
C GLY A 2 5.28 -2.29 -11.18
N SER A 3 6.44 -1.70 -10.90
CA SER A 3 7.68 -2.20 -11.48
C SER A 3 7.90 -3.62 -10.98
N GLY A 4 8.32 -4.55 -11.82
CA GLY A 4 8.59 -5.94 -11.45
C GLY A 4 9.49 -6.11 -10.22
N SER A 5 10.28 -5.06 -9.88
CA SER A 5 11.14 -5.00 -8.69
C SER A 5 10.37 -4.87 -7.36
N ALA A 6 9.21 -4.22 -7.34
CA ALA A 6 8.41 -4.07 -6.10
C ALA A 6 7.72 -5.38 -5.75
N GLY A 7 7.21 -6.10 -6.76
CA GLY A 7 6.58 -7.39 -6.58
C GLY A 7 7.55 -8.49 -6.13
N ALA A 8 8.73 -8.53 -6.73
CA ALA A 8 9.78 -9.45 -6.30
C ALA A 8 10.18 -9.23 -4.83
N ARG A 9 10.19 -7.97 -4.37
CA ARG A 9 10.44 -7.66 -2.95
C ARG A 9 9.32 -8.11 -2.04
N ALA A 10 8.05 -7.85 -2.40
CA ALA A 10 6.89 -8.29 -1.62
C ALA A 10 6.89 -9.82 -1.48
N LEU A 11 7.12 -10.53 -2.58
CA LEU A 11 7.23 -11.99 -2.58
C LEU A 11 8.42 -12.47 -1.76
N GLY A 12 9.59 -11.82 -1.88
CA GLY A 12 10.78 -12.13 -1.07
C GLY A 12 10.53 -11.96 0.43
N LEU A 13 9.74 -11.00 0.86
CA LEU A 13 9.32 -10.84 2.25
C LEU A 13 8.30 -11.92 2.66
N ALA A 14 7.33 -12.23 1.81
CA ALA A 14 6.31 -13.23 2.07
C ALA A 14 6.90 -14.64 2.26
N VAL A 15 7.92 -15.04 1.46
CA VAL A 15 8.63 -16.31 1.64
C VAL A 15 9.49 -16.38 2.90
N ASN A 16 9.63 -15.26 3.62
CA ASN A 16 10.21 -15.19 4.96
C ASN A 16 9.16 -15.00 6.06
N GLY A 17 7.89 -15.19 5.74
CA GLY A 17 6.78 -15.14 6.69
C GLY A 17 6.29 -13.74 7.04
N ALA A 18 6.70 -12.72 6.28
CA ALA A 18 6.16 -11.38 6.46
C ALA A 18 4.73 -11.31 5.94
N VAL A 19 3.81 -10.80 6.77
CA VAL A 19 2.46 -10.47 6.37
C VAL A 19 2.50 -9.16 5.56
N THR A 20 1.86 -9.16 4.40
CA THR A 20 1.95 -8.04 3.47
C THR A 20 0.76 -7.10 3.61
N LEU A 21 1.05 -5.81 3.77
CA LEU A 21 0.13 -4.70 3.55
C LEU A 21 0.50 -4.05 2.21
N GLY A 22 -0.43 -4.01 1.25
CA GLY A 22 -0.11 -3.53 -0.09
C GLY A 22 -1.31 -3.06 -0.90
N THR A 23 -1.04 -2.37 -2.00
CA THR A 23 -2.04 -1.90 -2.96
C THR A 23 -2.54 -3.05 -3.85
N ARG A 24 -3.76 -2.90 -4.39
CA ARG A 24 -4.44 -3.92 -5.23
C ARG A 24 -3.92 -3.92 -6.67
N ASP A 25 -2.62 -3.91 -6.86
CA ASP A 25 -2.01 -3.85 -8.18
C ASP A 25 -0.87 -4.86 -8.39
N GLY A 26 -0.54 -5.10 -9.66
CA GLY A 26 0.62 -5.85 -10.12
C GLY A 26 0.85 -7.13 -9.32
N ALA A 27 2.07 -7.29 -8.83
CA ALA A 27 2.53 -8.50 -8.17
C ALA A 27 1.92 -8.75 -6.78
N VAL A 28 1.29 -7.75 -6.15
CA VAL A 28 0.55 -7.97 -4.90
C VAL A 28 -0.74 -8.77 -5.20
N ARG A 29 -1.34 -8.58 -6.37
CA ARG A 29 -2.46 -9.43 -6.82
C ARG A 29 -2.03 -10.87 -7.07
N GLU A 30 -0.88 -11.07 -7.70
CA GLU A 30 -0.34 -12.41 -7.90
C GLU A 30 -0.04 -13.09 -6.55
N LEU A 31 0.49 -12.33 -5.59
CA LEU A 31 0.68 -12.81 -4.24
C LEU A 31 -0.66 -13.13 -3.54
N GLU A 32 -1.70 -12.29 -3.73
CA GLU A 32 -3.05 -12.56 -3.22
C GLU A 32 -3.61 -13.89 -3.74
N GLU A 33 -3.48 -14.13 -5.04
CA GLU A 33 -3.90 -15.39 -5.67
C GLU A 33 -3.15 -16.60 -5.11
N ALA A 34 -1.86 -16.40 -4.80
CA ALA A 34 -1.01 -17.46 -4.26
C ALA A 34 -1.30 -17.79 -2.78
N VAL A 35 -1.42 -16.75 -1.94
CA VAL A 35 -1.51 -16.93 -0.48
C VAL A 35 -2.94 -16.87 0.07
N GLY A 36 -3.88 -16.34 -0.70
CA GLY A 36 -5.27 -16.09 -0.31
C GLY A 36 -5.47 -14.69 0.27
N ALA A 37 -6.61 -14.06 -0.07
CA ALA A 37 -6.94 -12.69 0.35
C ALA A 37 -7.00 -12.51 1.88
N GLU A 38 -7.33 -13.58 2.60
CA GLU A 38 -7.39 -13.59 4.06
C GLU A 38 -6.02 -13.49 4.74
N ASN A 39 -4.94 -13.73 3.99
CA ASN A 39 -3.56 -13.71 4.51
C ASN A 39 -2.80 -12.43 4.15
N LEU A 40 -3.48 -11.46 3.56
CA LEU A 40 -2.95 -10.15 3.17
C LEU A 40 -3.84 -9.03 3.68
N PHE A 41 -3.26 -7.83 3.73
CA PHE A 41 -4.02 -6.60 3.97
C PHE A 41 -3.92 -5.73 2.72
N LEU A 42 -4.99 -5.71 1.92
CA LEU A 42 -5.03 -4.92 0.70
C LEU A 42 -5.80 -3.61 0.92
N PHE A 43 -5.26 -2.54 0.37
CA PHE A 43 -5.88 -1.23 0.39
C PHE A 43 -5.81 -0.55 -0.99
N GLY A 44 -6.36 0.65 -1.07
CA GLY A 44 -6.27 1.53 -2.24
C GLY A 44 -7.24 1.20 -3.36
N LEU A 45 -7.13 2.00 -4.40
CA LEU A 45 -8.03 1.98 -5.56
C LEU A 45 -7.87 0.71 -6.39
N GLY A 46 -8.99 0.17 -6.85
CA GLY A 46 -9.00 -0.88 -7.86
C GLY A 46 -8.62 -0.37 -9.27
N PRO A 47 -8.42 -1.27 -10.25
CA PRO A 47 -7.99 -0.87 -11.60
C PRO A 47 -8.91 0.13 -12.29
N LEU A 48 -10.24 -0.02 -12.16
CA LEU A 48 -11.22 0.89 -12.76
C LEU A 48 -11.23 2.26 -12.07
N GLU A 49 -11.11 2.28 -10.75
CA GLU A 49 -11.03 3.51 -9.96
C GLU A 49 -9.73 4.26 -10.27
N THR A 50 -8.60 3.54 -10.32
CA THR A 50 -7.30 4.08 -10.76
C THR A 50 -7.37 4.71 -12.15
N TYR A 51 -8.03 4.04 -13.10
CA TYR A 51 -8.24 4.59 -14.43
C TYR A 51 -9.07 5.87 -14.39
N SER A 52 -10.20 5.86 -13.66
CA SER A 52 -11.08 7.02 -13.52
C SER A 52 -10.37 8.21 -12.86
N TRP A 53 -9.53 7.95 -11.86
CA TRP A 53 -8.69 8.97 -11.23
C TRP A 53 -7.71 9.60 -12.22
N ARG A 54 -6.98 8.79 -12.96
CA ARG A 54 -5.99 9.28 -13.95
C ARG A 54 -6.62 10.06 -15.10
N GLU A 55 -7.83 9.73 -15.47
CA GLU A 55 -8.61 10.47 -16.49
C GLU A 55 -9.22 11.77 -15.94
N GLY A 56 -8.99 12.10 -14.67
CA GLY A 56 -9.56 13.29 -14.03
C GLY A 56 -11.09 13.26 -13.89
N ARG A 57 -11.67 12.05 -13.83
CA ARG A 57 -13.12 11.84 -13.72
C ARG A 57 -13.61 11.78 -12.29
N VAL A 58 -12.72 11.78 -11.35
CA VAL A 58 -12.97 11.73 -9.90
C VAL A 58 -12.16 12.81 -9.19
N ASP A 59 -12.24 12.83 -7.89
CA ASP A 59 -11.61 13.84 -7.03
C ASP A 59 -10.11 14.05 -7.35
N ARG A 60 -9.68 15.29 -7.23
CA ARG A 60 -8.27 15.66 -7.37
C ARG A 60 -7.56 15.51 -6.03
N PRO A 61 -6.22 15.46 -5.98
CA PRO A 61 -5.48 15.43 -4.72
C PRO A 61 -5.89 16.54 -3.74
N GLN A 62 -6.17 17.74 -4.25
CA GLN A 62 -6.64 18.87 -3.44
C GLN A 62 -8.03 18.64 -2.85
N ASP A 63 -8.92 17.97 -3.59
CA ASP A 63 -10.28 17.65 -3.13
C ASP A 63 -10.22 16.61 -2.01
N VAL A 64 -9.37 15.59 -2.16
CA VAL A 64 -9.10 14.59 -1.10
C VAL A 64 -8.55 15.25 0.14
N TYR A 65 -7.54 16.12 0.01
CA TYR A 65 -7.00 16.90 1.13
C TYR A 65 -8.08 17.78 1.82
N ALA A 66 -8.99 18.35 1.05
CA ALA A 66 -10.06 19.19 1.61
C ALA A 66 -11.13 18.38 2.36
N ILE A 67 -11.44 17.17 1.88
CA ILE A 67 -12.56 16.36 2.36
C ILE A 67 -12.14 15.36 3.44
N ASP A 68 -10.97 14.70 3.28
CA ASP A 68 -10.50 13.65 4.19
C ASP A 68 -9.68 14.25 5.35
N PRO A 69 -10.20 14.19 6.60
CA PRO A 69 -9.50 14.73 7.76
C PRO A 69 -8.17 14.03 8.07
N LEU A 70 -8.04 12.73 7.77
CA LEU A 70 -6.82 11.96 8.03
C LEU A 70 -5.72 12.35 7.04
N VAL A 71 -6.07 12.51 5.77
CA VAL A 71 -5.16 12.99 4.74
C VAL A 71 -4.66 14.39 5.09
N ARG A 72 -5.58 15.29 5.41
CA ARG A 72 -5.23 16.66 5.82
C ARG A 72 -4.31 16.67 7.02
N LEU A 73 -4.67 15.95 8.10
CA LEU A 73 -3.86 15.87 9.31
C LEU A 73 -2.44 15.35 9.01
N SER A 74 -2.33 14.35 8.16
CA SER A 74 -1.04 13.75 7.79
C SER A 74 -0.15 14.73 7.01
N LEU A 75 -0.70 15.44 6.03
CA LEU A 75 0.04 16.43 5.25
C LEU A 75 0.43 17.65 6.10
N ASP A 76 -0.48 18.13 6.93
CA ASP A 76 -0.20 19.27 7.83
C ASP A 76 0.86 18.91 8.88
N ALA A 77 0.81 17.67 9.39
CA ALA A 77 1.83 17.17 10.30
C ALA A 77 3.21 17.08 9.63
N LEU A 78 3.28 16.64 8.37
CA LEU A 78 4.52 16.51 7.60
C LEU A 78 5.29 17.85 7.52
N VAL A 79 4.59 18.96 7.28
CA VAL A 79 5.21 20.28 7.15
C VAL A 79 5.32 21.02 8.49
N SER A 80 4.79 20.46 9.56
CA SER A 80 4.86 21.05 10.90
C SER A 80 6.26 20.98 11.49
N THR A 81 6.57 21.89 12.40
CA THR A 81 7.84 21.89 13.14
C THR A 81 8.04 20.66 14.04
N ARG A 82 7.02 19.83 14.19
CA ARG A 82 7.11 18.57 14.94
C ARG A 82 7.93 17.50 14.20
N TYR A 83 7.82 17.48 12.87
CA TYR A 83 8.45 16.44 12.03
C TYR A 83 9.46 17.04 11.04
N ALA A 84 9.26 18.28 10.61
CA ALA A 84 10.20 18.95 9.73
C ALA A 84 11.42 19.46 10.55
N PRO A 85 12.65 19.24 10.06
CA PRO A 85 13.87 19.69 10.75
C PRO A 85 14.00 21.22 10.83
N SER A 86 13.32 21.93 9.94
CA SER A 86 13.19 23.39 9.93
C SER A 86 11.91 23.79 9.22
N PRO A 87 11.38 25.01 9.45
CA PRO A 87 10.24 25.52 8.70
C PRO A 87 10.48 25.44 7.19
N GLY A 88 9.51 24.93 6.44
CA GLY A 88 9.57 24.81 4.97
C GLY A 88 10.37 23.63 4.43
N ALA A 89 11.04 22.84 5.28
CA ALA A 89 11.89 21.73 4.80
C ALA A 89 11.16 20.71 3.93
N PHE A 90 9.87 20.49 4.18
CA PHE A 90 9.04 19.52 3.45
C PHE A 90 7.89 20.16 2.67
N ASP A 91 7.90 21.48 2.46
CA ASP A 91 6.86 22.18 1.69
C ASP A 91 6.80 21.63 0.26
N TRP A 92 7.95 21.38 -0.34
CA TRP A 92 8.04 20.79 -1.69
C TRP A 92 7.37 19.41 -1.79
N VAL A 93 7.43 18.59 -0.73
CA VAL A 93 6.75 17.28 -0.70
C VAL A 93 5.24 17.48 -0.71
N ARG A 94 4.75 18.41 0.12
CA ARG A 94 3.33 18.74 0.17
C ARG A 94 2.83 19.29 -1.17
N GLU A 95 3.59 20.17 -1.80
CA GLU A 95 3.27 20.74 -3.11
C GLU A 95 3.19 19.65 -4.18
N GLU A 96 4.17 18.75 -4.23
CA GLU A 96 4.20 17.62 -5.15
C GLU A 96 3.01 16.67 -4.96
N LEU A 97 2.66 16.36 -3.70
CA LEU A 97 1.52 15.49 -3.38
C LEU A 97 0.17 16.14 -3.72
N LEU A 98 0.08 17.46 -3.67
CA LEU A 98 -1.12 18.20 -4.03
C LEU A 98 -1.17 18.57 -5.52
N ASP A 99 -0.12 18.29 -6.30
CA ASP A 99 -0.16 18.51 -7.75
C ASP A 99 -1.24 17.62 -8.40
N GLN A 100 -1.87 18.17 -9.44
CA GLN A 100 -2.99 17.51 -10.13
C GLN A 100 -2.64 16.17 -10.78
N ARG A 101 -1.36 15.85 -10.87
CA ARG A 101 -0.91 14.64 -11.54
C ARG A 101 -0.70 13.45 -10.63
N ASP A 102 -0.61 13.63 -9.31
CA ASP A 102 -0.31 12.54 -8.35
C ASP A 102 -0.12 11.15 -9.05
N PRO A 103 0.99 10.92 -9.73
CA PRO A 103 1.14 9.76 -10.62
C PRO A 103 1.15 8.44 -9.85
N TRP A 104 1.38 8.53 -8.55
CA TRP A 104 1.47 7.39 -7.64
C TRP A 104 0.19 7.17 -6.84
N LEU A 105 -0.81 8.06 -6.96
CA LEU A 105 -2.09 8.00 -6.24
C LEU A 105 -1.93 7.99 -4.72
N VAL A 106 -0.91 8.68 -4.21
CA VAL A 106 -0.54 8.65 -2.79
C VAL A 106 -1.68 9.16 -1.94
N LEU A 107 -2.27 10.32 -2.29
CA LEU A 107 -3.36 10.89 -1.50
C LEU A 107 -4.67 10.13 -1.68
N ALA A 108 -4.92 9.59 -2.88
CA ALA A 108 -6.08 8.78 -3.15
C ALA A 108 -6.12 7.52 -2.27
N ASP A 109 -4.95 6.93 -2.02
CA ASP A 109 -4.82 5.69 -1.27
C ASP A 109 -4.55 5.90 0.23
N LEU A 110 -4.14 7.10 0.66
CA LEU A 110 -3.67 7.36 2.02
C LEU A 110 -4.72 7.06 3.10
N GLY A 111 -5.96 7.50 2.89
CA GLY A 111 -7.05 7.22 3.84
C GLY A 111 -7.30 5.72 4.00
N ALA A 112 -7.37 4.99 2.88
CA ALA A 112 -7.52 3.54 2.88
C ALA A 112 -6.33 2.82 3.52
N TYR A 113 -5.12 3.32 3.29
CA TYR A 113 -3.90 2.81 3.95
C TYR A 113 -3.99 2.95 5.46
N ILE A 114 -4.35 4.14 5.98
CA ILE A 114 -4.43 4.39 7.43
C ILE A 114 -5.43 3.43 8.09
N HIS A 115 -6.62 3.30 7.52
CA HIS A 115 -7.62 2.36 8.05
C HIS A 115 -7.13 0.91 8.03
N ARG A 116 -6.50 0.49 6.95
CA ARG A 116 -5.99 -0.87 6.84
C ARG A 116 -4.80 -1.11 7.78
N GLN A 117 -3.97 -0.09 8.04
CA GLN A 117 -2.90 -0.15 9.03
C GLN A 117 -3.44 -0.38 10.45
N ASP A 118 -4.57 0.23 10.81
CA ASP A 118 -5.22 0.00 12.10
C ASP A 118 -5.68 -1.47 12.25
N GLU A 119 -6.21 -2.06 11.18
CA GLU A 119 -6.57 -3.49 11.17
C GLU A 119 -5.34 -4.39 11.33
N VAL A 120 -4.23 -4.07 10.66
CA VAL A 120 -2.94 -4.78 10.84
C VAL A 120 -2.49 -4.72 12.29
N LEU A 121 -2.55 -3.55 12.91
CA LEU A 121 -2.14 -3.35 14.31
C LEU A 121 -3.05 -4.11 15.28
N ALA A 122 -4.36 -4.14 15.01
CA ALA A 122 -5.31 -4.88 15.82
C ALA A 122 -5.06 -6.40 15.72
N GLU A 123 -4.80 -6.93 14.54
CA GLU A 123 -4.50 -8.34 14.34
C GLU A 123 -3.11 -8.71 14.91
N PHE A 124 -2.13 -7.82 14.78
CA PHE A 124 -0.81 -8.00 15.36
C PHE A 124 -0.85 -8.09 16.91
N ALA A 125 -1.86 -7.48 17.53
CA ALA A 125 -2.08 -7.59 18.97
C ALA A 125 -2.55 -8.99 19.42
N ASP A 126 -3.00 -9.86 18.49
CA ASP A 126 -3.22 -11.29 18.72
C ASP A 126 -2.07 -12.11 18.11
N PRO A 127 -1.05 -12.50 18.91
CA PRO A 127 0.13 -13.21 18.42
C PRO A 127 -0.21 -14.55 17.75
N ARG A 128 -1.30 -15.20 18.15
CA ARG A 128 -1.72 -16.49 17.60
C ARG A 128 -2.27 -16.31 16.19
N ALA A 129 -3.25 -15.42 16.03
CA ALA A 129 -3.87 -15.15 14.74
C ALA A 129 -2.82 -14.63 13.72
N PHE A 130 -1.96 -13.71 14.16
CA PHE A 130 -0.91 -13.15 13.30
C PHE A 130 0.14 -14.21 12.91
N THR A 131 0.55 -15.08 13.83
CA THR A 131 1.50 -16.16 13.54
C THR A 131 0.90 -17.18 12.57
N GLU A 132 -0.37 -17.54 12.71
CA GLU A 132 -1.08 -18.43 11.79
C GLU A 132 -1.08 -17.87 10.37
N LYS A 133 -1.42 -16.59 10.22
CA LYS A 133 -1.38 -15.87 8.95
C LYS A 133 0.04 -15.86 8.36
N ALA A 134 1.05 -15.58 9.15
CA ALA A 134 2.45 -15.58 8.72
C ALA A 134 2.90 -16.96 8.22
N ILE A 135 2.53 -18.06 8.92
CA ILE A 135 2.83 -19.44 8.51
C ILE A 135 2.14 -19.78 7.19
N LEU A 136 0.85 -19.44 7.04
CA LEU A 136 0.11 -19.69 5.81
C LEU A 136 0.70 -18.90 4.64
N THR A 137 1.04 -17.63 4.86
CA THR A 137 1.71 -16.79 3.87
C THR A 137 3.02 -17.41 3.41
N LEU A 138 3.89 -17.79 4.34
CA LEU A 138 5.18 -18.42 4.03
C LEU A 138 5.01 -19.72 3.24
N ALA A 139 4.12 -20.59 3.68
CA ALA A 139 3.94 -21.90 3.05
C ALA A 139 3.42 -21.78 1.61
N ARG A 140 2.47 -20.88 1.37
CA ARG A 140 1.84 -20.67 0.05
C ARG A 140 2.72 -19.84 -0.88
N ALA A 141 3.36 -18.77 -0.39
CA ALA A 141 4.26 -17.94 -1.16
C ALA A 141 5.49 -18.71 -1.66
N ARG A 142 6.02 -19.61 -0.84
CA ARG A 142 7.16 -20.46 -1.23
C ARG A 142 6.81 -21.38 -2.41
N ARG A 143 5.63 -21.96 -2.42
CA ARG A 143 5.15 -22.80 -3.54
C ARG A 143 5.05 -21.97 -4.83
N PHE A 144 4.44 -20.82 -4.76
CA PHE A 144 4.34 -19.89 -5.88
C PHE A 144 5.72 -19.48 -6.43
N TRP A 145 6.70 -19.22 -5.56
CA TRP A 145 8.07 -18.88 -5.95
C TRP A 145 8.73 -20.01 -6.74
N VAL A 146 8.57 -21.26 -6.30
CA VAL A 146 9.15 -22.43 -6.98
C VAL A 146 8.53 -22.59 -8.36
N ASP A 147 7.20 -22.53 -8.45
CA ASP A 147 6.46 -22.68 -9.71
C ASP A 147 6.86 -21.57 -10.72
N ALA A 148 7.02 -20.32 -10.27
CA ALA A 148 7.48 -19.22 -11.12
C ALA A 148 8.91 -19.40 -11.64
N MET A 149 9.81 -19.90 -10.82
CA MET A 149 11.21 -20.18 -11.20
C MET A 149 11.35 -21.37 -12.17
N GLU A 150 10.40 -22.30 -12.15
CA GLU A 150 10.37 -23.44 -13.09
C GLU A 150 9.85 -23.05 -14.48
N LEU A 151 8.97 -22.03 -14.55
CA LEU A 151 8.43 -21.50 -15.80
C LEU A 151 9.43 -20.64 -16.59
N GLU A 152 10.46 -20.11 -15.94
CA GLU A 152 11.53 -19.31 -16.55
C GLU A 152 12.72 -20.15 -17.07
N ARG A 153 12.67 -21.46 -16.94
CA ARG A 153 13.70 -22.41 -17.45
C ARG A 153 13.29 -23.03 -18.77
#